data_71145f3ad1bd7cb52d965d2311135585
#
_entry.id   71145f3ad1bd7cb52d965d2311135585
#
_cell.length_a   1.000
_cell.length_b   1.000
_cell.length_c   1.000
_cell.angle_alpha   90.00
_cell.angle_beta   90.00
_cell.angle_gamma   90.00
#
_symmetry.space_group_name_H-M   'P 1'
#
loop_
_entity.id
_entity.type
_entity.pdbx_description
1 polymer ?
#
loop_
_entity_poly.entity_id
_entity_poly.type
_entity_poly.pdbx_seq_one_letter_code
_entity_poly.pdbx_strand_id
1 'polypeptide(L)'
;EQEPIVRERTDALDSLGNTTAATGKGFAIGSAALTAMALLAVFVEEIKIGLERTGVHAVEVAGRMVDTTALQISDLMTYYKVTLMNPKVLVGFFIGSMISFVFCALTMKAVGRAAAQMVAEVRRQFREITGILDGTGQPDYAACVAISTKGAQKEMMLPSLLAIFIPIAVGLVLGVPGSMGLLA
;
A
#
# COMPACT_ATOMS: atom_id res chain seq x y z
N GLU A 1 -0.57 -21.11 39.11
CA GLU A 1 -1.52 -20.07 38.61
C GLU A 1 -1.11 -18.72 39.17
N GLN A 2 -1.10 -17.67 38.35
CA GLN A 2 -0.79 -16.28 38.78
C GLN A 2 -1.99 -15.70 39.53
N GLU A 3 -1.73 -14.72 40.41
CA GLU A 3 -2.80 -14.02 41.12
C GLU A 3 -3.79 -13.33 40.15
N PRO A 4 -5.09 -13.30 40.45
CA PRO A 4 -6.11 -12.67 39.56
C PRO A 4 -5.80 -11.21 39.18
N ILE A 5 -5.15 -10.48 40.08
CA ILE A 5 -4.75 -9.07 39.86
C ILE A 5 -3.73 -8.92 38.71
N VAL A 6 -2.89 -9.94 38.47
CA VAL A 6 -1.93 -9.92 37.36
C VAL A 6 -2.67 -9.98 36.04
N ARG A 7 -3.68 -10.83 35.93
CA ARG A 7 -4.50 -10.95 34.73
C ARG A 7 -5.30 -9.66 34.46
N GLU A 8 -5.91 -9.09 35.49
CA GLU A 8 -6.64 -7.81 35.35
C GLU A 8 -5.74 -6.70 34.81
N ARG A 9 -4.50 -6.59 35.32
CA ARG A 9 -3.52 -5.60 34.83
C ARG A 9 -3.06 -5.86 33.40
N THR A 10 -2.82 -7.12 33.05
CA THR A 10 -2.42 -7.48 31.68
C THR A 10 -3.54 -7.26 30.68
N ASP A 11 -4.79 -7.56 31.04
CA ASP A 11 -5.95 -7.32 30.20
C ASP A 11 -6.18 -5.81 29.98
N ALA A 12 -5.94 -4.98 31.00
CA ALA A 12 -6.00 -3.53 30.86
C ALA A 12 -4.92 -2.98 29.93
N LEU A 13 -3.69 -3.50 30.00
CA LEU A 13 -2.58 -3.13 29.10
C LEU A 13 -2.85 -3.60 27.66
N ASP A 14 -3.39 -4.80 27.48
CA ASP A 14 -3.78 -5.32 26.17
C ASP A 14 -4.86 -4.44 25.53
N SER A 15 -5.88 -4.06 26.26
CA SER A 15 -6.92 -3.14 25.81
C SER A 15 -6.35 -1.79 25.37
N LEU A 16 -5.39 -1.22 26.12
CA LEU A 16 -4.72 0.03 25.75
C LEU A 16 -3.88 -0.13 24.46
N GLY A 17 -3.17 -1.26 24.33
CA GLY A 17 -2.40 -1.59 23.14
C GLY A 17 -3.28 -1.72 21.90
N ASN A 18 -4.41 -2.40 22.01
CA ASN A 18 -5.40 -2.54 20.95
C ASN A 18 -6.01 -1.20 20.53
N THR A 19 -6.31 -0.31 21.46
CA THR A 19 -6.81 1.04 21.17
C THR A 19 -5.76 1.87 20.41
N THR A 20 -4.52 1.83 20.85
CA THR A 20 -3.40 2.53 20.18
C THR A 20 -3.18 2.00 18.76
N ALA A 21 -3.22 0.68 18.58
CA ALA A 21 -3.10 0.04 17.28
C ALA A 21 -4.26 0.43 16.34
N ALA A 22 -5.49 0.45 16.85
CA ALA A 22 -6.68 0.85 16.07
C ALA A 22 -6.61 2.31 15.63
N THR A 23 -6.20 3.23 16.52
CA THR A 23 -6.03 4.66 16.21
C THR A 23 -4.93 4.88 15.17
N GLY A 24 -3.78 4.24 15.34
CA GLY A 24 -2.67 4.31 14.38
C GLY A 24 -3.05 3.75 13.00
N LYS A 25 -3.81 2.67 12.96
CA LYS A 25 -4.34 2.08 11.73
C LYS A 25 -5.34 3.02 11.03
N GLY A 26 -6.25 3.62 11.77
CA GLY A 26 -7.21 4.59 11.22
C GLY A 26 -6.51 5.82 10.63
N PHE A 27 -5.52 6.36 11.33
CA PHE A 27 -4.69 7.46 10.83
C PHE A 27 -3.93 7.07 9.57
N ALA A 28 -3.31 5.90 9.53
CA ALA A 28 -2.57 5.40 8.36
C ALA A 28 -3.47 5.26 7.13
N ILE A 29 -4.69 4.72 7.29
CA ILE A 29 -5.65 4.58 6.19
C ILE A 29 -6.13 5.95 5.71
N GLY A 30 -6.49 6.86 6.63
CA GLY A 30 -6.95 8.20 6.27
C GLY A 30 -5.87 9.03 5.56
N SER A 31 -4.65 9.01 6.07
CA SER A 31 -3.52 9.72 5.43
C SER A 31 -3.17 9.14 4.06
N ALA A 32 -3.22 7.83 3.90
CA ALA A 32 -3.01 7.18 2.61
C ALA A 32 -4.06 7.56 1.57
N ALA A 33 -5.34 7.62 1.97
CA ALA A 33 -6.42 8.07 1.10
C ALA A 33 -6.24 9.53 0.63
N LEU A 34 -5.91 10.44 1.53
CA LEU A 34 -5.62 11.84 1.19
C LEU A 34 -4.40 11.97 0.27
N THR A 35 -3.36 11.20 0.53
CA THR A 35 -2.16 11.17 -0.33
C THR A 35 -2.50 10.64 -1.73
N ALA A 36 -3.32 9.60 -1.85
CA ALA A 36 -3.75 9.06 -3.13
C ALA A 36 -4.51 10.12 -3.95
N MET A 37 -5.42 10.87 -3.33
CA MET A 37 -6.14 11.97 -3.98
C MET A 37 -5.19 13.09 -4.45
N ALA A 38 -4.20 13.46 -3.63
CA ALA A 38 -3.20 14.46 -4.00
C ALA A 38 -2.33 13.99 -5.17
N LEU A 39 -1.91 12.72 -5.16
CA LEU A 39 -1.11 12.14 -6.25
C LEU A 39 -1.90 12.02 -7.56
N LEU A 40 -3.21 11.77 -7.49
CA LEU A 40 -4.07 11.80 -8.68
C LEU A 40 -4.09 13.20 -9.32
N ALA A 41 -4.16 14.26 -8.52
CA ALA A 41 -4.08 15.64 -9.02
C ALA A 41 -2.71 15.92 -9.66
N VAL A 42 -1.62 15.46 -9.05
CA VAL A 42 -0.27 15.56 -9.62
C VAL A 42 -0.16 14.79 -10.93
N PHE A 43 -0.73 13.60 -11.03
CA PHE A 43 -0.74 12.81 -12.27
C PHE A 43 -1.43 13.56 -13.43
N VAL A 44 -2.54 14.23 -13.15
CA VAL A 44 -3.22 15.07 -14.14
C VAL A 44 -2.33 16.23 -14.60
N GLU A 45 -1.60 16.88 -13.70
CA GLU A 45 -0.67 17.94 -14.03
C GLU A 45 0.53 17.44 -14.86
N GLU A 46 1.08 16.28 -14.53
CA GLU A 46 2.13 15.64 -15.31
C GLU A 46 1.70 15.29 -16.74
N ILE A 47 0.41 14.95 -16.97
CA ILE A 47 -0.12 14.77 -18.33
C ILE A 47 -0.06 16.07 -19.12
N LYS A 48 -0.43 17.21 -18.54
CA LYS A 48 -0.35 18.52 -19.19
C LYS A 48 1.10 18.87 -19.56
N ILE A 49 2.01 18.74 -18.61
CA ILE A 49 3.45 18.94 -18.83
C ILE A 49 3.97 18.01 -19.93
N GLY A 50 3.53 16.76 -19.95
CA GLY A 50 3.88 15.79 -20.99
C GLY A 50 3.41 16.22 -22.38
N LEU A 51 2.19 16.75 -22.52
CA LEU A 51 1.67 17.30 -23.76
C LEU A 51 2.52 18.48 -24.25
N GLU A 52 2.82 19.43 -23.39
CA GLU A 52 3.67 20.58 -23.73
C GLU A 52 5.07 20.14 -24.17
N ARG A 53 5.71 19.21 -23.49
CA ARG A 53 7.03 18.67 -23.85
C ARG A 53 7.05 17.97 -25.22
N THR A 54 5.91 17.43 -25.64
CA THR A 54 5.75 16.83 -26.97
C THR A 54 5.36 17.83 -28.04
N GLY A 55 5.31 19.14 -27.72
CA GLY A 55 4.99 20.24 -28.65
C GLY A 55 3.49 20.45 -28.88
N VAL A 56 2.64 19.84 -28.03
CA VAL A 56 1.19 20.02 -28.08
C VAL A 56 0.83 21.15 -27.11
N HIS A 57 0.65 22.36 -27.65
CA HIS A 57 0.32 23.56 -26.84
C HIS A 57 -1.18 23.82 -26.74
N ALA A 58 -2.00 23.21 -27.59
CA ALA A 58 -3.44 23.27 -27.52
C ALA A 58 -4.05 21.95 -28.01
N VAL A 59 -5.15 21.54 -27.41
CA VAL A 59 -5.92 20.36 -27.78
C VAL A 59 -7.36 20.70 -28.08
N GLU A 60 -7.96 19.97 -29.02
CA GLU A 60 -9.38 20.13 -29.32
C GLU A 60 -10.20 19.29 -28.35
N VAL A 61 -11.03 19.98 -27.55
CA VAL A 61 -11.95 19.36 -26.58
C VAL A 61 -13.37 19.80 -26.89
N ALA A 62 -14.22 18.87 -27.24
CA ALA A 62 -15.65 19.14 -27.58
C ALA A 62 -15.85 20.27 -28.60
N GLY A 63 -15.01 20.33 -29.66
CA GLY A 63 -15.08 21.35 -30.70
C GLY A 63 -14.49 22.73 -30.33
N ARG A 64 -13.77 22.82 -29.20
CA ARG A 64 -13.04 24.00 -28.75
C ARG A 64 -11.55 23.71 -28.66
N MET A 65 -10.73 24.65 -29.17
CA MET A 65 -9.29 24.61 -28.90
C MET A 65 -9.04 25.16 -27.50
N VAL A 66 -8.43 24.34 -26.64
CA VAL A 66 -8.09 24.72 -25.27
C VAL A 66 -6.57 24.64 -25.14
N ASP A 67 -5.97 25.69 -24.61
CA ASP A 67 -4.54 25.71 -24.29
C ASP A 67 -4.21 24.67 -23.25
N THR A 68 -3.08 23.97 -23.42
CA THR A 68 -2.66 22.87 -22.55
C THR A 68 -2.54 23.30 -21.09
N THR A 69 -2.10 24.54 -20.85
CA THR A 69 -1.97 25.09 -19.48
C THR A 69 -3.32 25.35 -18.81
N ALA A 70 -4.36 25.64 -19.60
CA ALA A 70 -5.70 25.93 -19.11
C ALA A 70 -6.62 24.72 -19.03
N LEU A 71 -6.14 23.51 -19.40
CA LEU A 71 -6.92 22.27 -19.36
C LEU A 71 -7.39 21.94 -17.94
N GLN A 72 -8.66 21.67 -17.81
CA GLN A 72 -9.26 21.11 -16.61
C GLN A 72 -9.26 19.57 -16.65
N ILE A 73 -9.48 18.93 -15.51
CA ILE A 73 -9.60 17.45 -15.44
C ILE A 73 -10.69 16.95 -16.39
N SER A 74 -11.84 17.65 -16.46
CA SER A 74 -12.95 17.31 -17.36
C SER A 74 -12.55 17.35 -18.84
N ASP A 75 -11.70 18.30 -19.22
CA ASP A 75 -11.23 18.45 -20.60
C ASP A 75 -10.28 17.28 -20.96
N LEU A 76 -9.36 16.93 -20.06
CA LEU A 76 -8.47 15.77 -20.22
C LEU A 76 -9.26 14.46 -20.29
N MET A 77 -10.28 14.29 -19.44
CA MET A 77 -11.14 13.11 -19.49
C MET A 77 -11.85 12.99 -20.84
N THR A 78 -12.31 14.11 -21.39
CA THR A 78 -12.96 14.16 -22.71
C THR A 78 -11.96 13.90 -23.82
N TYR A 79 -10.81 14.54 -23.80
CA TYR A 79 -9.75 14.38 -24.79
C TYR A 79 -9.23 12.94 -24.88
N TYR A 80 -8.93 12.31 -23.74
CA TYR A 80 -8.48 10.93 -23.68
C TYR A 80 -9.62 9.89 -23.70
N LYS A 81 -10.88 10.33 -23.80
CA LYS A 81 -12.07 9.47 -23.77
C LYS A 81 -12.09 8.55 -22.55
N VAL A 82 -11.82 9.14 -21.37
CA VAL A 82 -11.81 8.40 -20.11
C VAL A 82 -13.24 8.14 -19.65
N THR A 83 -13.83 7.12 -20.20
CA THR A 83 -15.20 6.67 -19.89
C THR A 83 -15.18 5.16 -19.66
N LEU A 84 -16.15 4.65 -18.90
CA LEU A 84 -16.29 3.20 -18.66
C LEU A 84 -16.56 2.42 -19.95
N MET A 85 -17.04 3.07 -21.01
CA MET A 85 -17.23 2.44 -22.32
C MET A 85 -15.93 2.30 -23.13
N ASN A 86 -14.85 2.96 -22.69
CA ASN A 86 -13.54 2.79 -23.31
C ASN A 86 -12.88 1.50 -22.79
N PRO A 87 -12.60 0.52 -23.67
CA PRO A 87 -12.01 -0.75 -23.24
C PRO A 87 -10.68 -0.61 -22.50
N LYS A 88 -9.86 0.39 -22.87
CA LYS A 88 -8.57 0.64 -22.19
C LYS A 88 -8.76 1.08 -20.74
N VAL A 89 -9.75 1.95 -20.50
CA VAL A 89 -10.11 2.38 -19.15
C VAL A 89 -10.65 1.21 -18.34
N LEU A 90 -11.55 0.43 -18.92
CA LEU A 90 -12.13 -0.72 -18.25
C LEU A 90 -11.09 -1.78 -17.89
N VAL A 91 -10.18 -2.09 -18.81
CA VAL A 91 -9.07 -3.04 -18.54
C VAL A 91 -8.14 -2.48 -17.46
N GLY A 92 -7.80 -1.18 -17.51
CA GLY A 92 -7.02 -0.52 -16.47
C GLY A 92 -7.67 -0.64 -15.09
N PHE A 93 -8.96 -0.38 -15.01
CA PHE A 93 -9.76 -0.50 -13.78
C PHE A 93 -9.76 -1.92 -13.21
N PHE A 94 -9.94 -2.94 -14.04
CA PHE A 94 -9.86 -4.34 -13.59
C PHE A 94 -8.45 -4.72 -13.12
N ILE A 95 -7.41 -4.25 -13.81
CA ILE A 95 -6.03 -4.50 -13.37
C ILE A 95 -5.78 -3.81 -12.02
N GLY A 96 -6.20 -2.56 -11.84
CA GLY A 96 -6.03 -1.81 -10.58
C GLY A 96 -6.72 -2.49 -9.40
N SER A 97 -7.98 -2.90 -9.56
CA SER A 97 -8.70 -3.63 -8.52
C SER A 97 -8.06 -4.99 -8.22
N MET A 98 -7.63 -5.73 -9.23
CA MET A 98 -6.94 -7.01 -9.07
C MET A 98 -5.63 -6.86 -8.27
N ILE A 99 -4.83 -5.82 -8.56
CA ILE A 99 -3.55 -5.59 -7.88
C ILE A 99 -3.75 -5.40 -6.38
N SER A 100 -4.80 -4.68 -5.97
CA SER A 100 -5.11 -4.47 -4.55
C SER A 100 -5.32 -5.80 -3.82
N PHE A 101 -6.07 -6.75 -4.40
CA PHE A 101 -6.26 -8.09 -3.84
C PHE A 101 -4.98 -8.92 -3.84
N VAL A 102 -4.21 -8.88 -4.92
CA VAL A 102 -2.93 -9.60 -5.01
C VAL A 102 -1.95 -9.07 -3.96
N PHE A 103 -1.85 -7.74 -3.82
CA PHE A 103 -1.01 -7.10 -2.81
C PHE A 103 -1.40 -7.53 -1.38
N CYS A 104 -2.69 -7.49 -1.05
CA CYS A 104 -3.19 -7.96 0.24
C CYS A 104 -2.88 -9.44 0.48
N ALA A 105 -3.08 -10.30 -0.52
CA ALA A 105 -2.80 -11.73 -0.39
C ALA A 105 -1.31 -12.01 -0.16
N LEU A 106 -0.43 -11.33 -0.89
CA LEU A 106 1.02 -11.44 -0.72
C LEU A 106 1.45 -10.97 0.66
N THR A 107 0.93 -9.81 1.11
CA THR A 107 1.25 -9.24 2.42
C THR A 107 0.78 -10.15 3.56
N MET A 108 -0.44 -10.70 3.49
CA MET A 108 -0.92 -11.65 4.50
C MET A 108 -0.07 -12.90 4.58
N LYS A 109 0.33 -13.48 3.44
CA LYS A 109 1.25 -14.64 3.42
C LYS A 109 2.62 -14.29 3.98
N ALA A 110 3.13 -13.10 3.69
CA ALA A 110 4.40 -12.59 4.19
C ALA A 110 4.39 -12.48 5.73
N VAL A 111 3.36 -11.85 6.28
CA VAL A 111 3.16 -11.72 7.73
C VAL A 111 3.05 -13.09 8.38
N GLY A 112 2.32 -14.02 7.77
CA GLY A 112 2.19 -15.40 8.29
C GLY A 112 3.55 -16.13 8.37
N ARG A 113 4.40 -15.99 7.35
CA ARG A 113 5.75 -16.59 7.37
C ARG A 113 6.65 -15.94 8.41
N ALA A 114 6.64 -14.63 8.54
CA ALA A 114 7.42 -13.92 9.56
C ALA A 114 6.95 -14.29 10.97
N ALA A 115 5.65 -14.37 11.19
CA ALA A 115 5.07 -14.81 12.46
C ALA A 115 5.48 -16.24 12.82
N ALA A 116 5.48 -17.17 11.86
CA ALA A 116 5.92 -18.53 12.08
C ALA A 116 7.40 -18.61 12.51
N GLN A 117 8.27 -17.79 11.91
CA GLN A 117 9.69 -17.70 12.33
C GLN A 117 9.82 -17.13 13.74
N MET A 118 9.03 -16.12 14.08
CA MET A 118 9.00 -15.54 15.43
C MET A 118 8.56 -16.57 16.47
N VAL A 119 7.49 -17.32 16.19
CA VAL A 119 7.02 -18.40 17.09
C VAL A 119 8.09 -19.48 17.28
N ALA A 120 8.79 -19.86 16.21
CA ALA A 120 9.87 -20.84 16.29
C ALA A 120 11.01 -20.33 17.18
N GLU A 121 11.41 -19.07 17.04
CA GLU A 121 12.44 -18.45 17.88
C GLU A 121 12.03 -18.35 19.34
N VAL A 122 10.83 -17.88 19.62
CA VAL A 122 10.31 -17.83 21.00
C VAL A 122 10.31 -19.23 21.64
N ARG A 123 9.85 -20.26 20.93
CA ARG A 123 9.88 -21.65 21.40
C ARG A 123 11.30 -22.15 21.60
N ARG A 124 12.27 -21.74 20.77
CA ARG A 124 13.68 -22.05 20.95
C ARG A 124 14.20 -21.45 22.25
N GLN A 125 13.94 -20.17 22.48
CA GLN A 125 14.37 -19.46 23.68
C GLN A 125 13.83 -20.12 24.97
N PHE A 126 12.55 -20.49 25.00
CA PHE A 126 11.96 -21.19 26.13
C PHE A 126 12.61 -22.56 26.41
N ARG A 127 13.16 -23.21 25.40
CA ARG A 127 13.83 -24.53 25.59
C ARG A 127 15.29 -24.40 25.98
N GLU A 128 15.99 -23.40 25.45
CA GLU A 128 17.45 -23.29 25.53
C GLU A 128 17.92 -22.30 26.61
N ILE A 129 17.14 -21.25 26.87
CA ILE A 129 17.49 -20.28 27.90
C ILE A 129 16.79 -20.66 29.20
N THR A 130 17.58 -21.12 30.18
CA THR A 130 17.07 -21.46 31.50
C THR A 130 16.63 -20.24 32.27
N GLY A 131 15.51 -20.36 32.99
CA GLY A 131 15.04 -19.30 33.89
C GLY A 131 14.09 -18.27 33.23
N ILE A 132 13.77 -18.38 31.94
CA ILE A 132 12.77 -17.46 31.33
C ILE A 132 11.40 -17.62 31.98
N LEU A 133 10.97 -18.89 32.25
CA LEU A 133 9.67 -19.18 32.85
C LEU A 133 9.61 -18.78 34.34
N ASP A 134 10.74 -18.80 35.01
CA ASP A 134 10.86 -18.45 36.42
C ASP A 134 11.22 -16.97 36.64
N GLY A 135 11.35 -16.20 35.55
CA GLY A 135 11.70 -14.78 35.59
C GLY A 135 13.16 -14.47 35.96
N THR A 136 14.03 -15.46 36.04
CA THR A 136 15.47 -15.31 36.37
C THR A 136 16.35 -15.18 35.13
N GLY A 137 15.88 -15.70 33.97
CA GLY A 137 16.54 -15.59 32.67
C GLY A 137 16.02 -14.41 31.87
N GLN A 138 16.88 -13.81 31.04
CA GLN A 138 16.49 -12.72 30.13
C GLN A 138 16.26 -13.28 28.72
N PRO A 139 15.08 -13.02 28.11
CA PRO A 139 14.84 -13.36 26.71
C PRO A 139 15.72 -12.56 25.76
N ASP A 140 16.11 -13.16 24.64
CA ASP A 140 16.82 -12.46 23.56
C ASP A 140 15.84 -11.69 22.67
N TYR A 141 15.48 -10.49 23.10
CA TYR A 141 14.62 -9.60 22.33
C TYR A 141 15.27 -9.14 21.02
N ALA A 142 16.61 -9.03 21.00
CA ALA A 142 17.34 -8.60 19.81
C ALA A 142 17.18 -9.59 18.66
N ALA A 143 17.25 -10.89 18.93
CA ALA A 143 16.98 -11.94 17.97
C ALA A 143 15.55 -11.85 17.41
N CYS A 144 14.56 -11.62 18.26
CA CYS A 144 13.17 -11.45 17.84
C CYS A 144 12.99 -10.24 16.92
N VAL A 145 13.56 -9.09 17.28
CA VAL A 145 13.52 -7.88 16.46
C VAL A 145 14.23 -8.09 15.12
N ALA A 146 15.39 -8.76 15.12
CA ALA A 146 16.12 -9.07 13.90
C ALA A 146 15.32 -9.95 12.93
N ILE A 147 14.62 -10.98 13.44
CA ILE A 147 13.74 -11.85 12.64
C ILE A 147 12.61 -11.04 12.03
N SER A 148 11.93 -10.21 12.83
CA SER A 148 10.83 -9.36 12.36
C SER A 148 11.28 -8.39 11.27
N THR A 149 12.39 -7.68 11.49
CA THR A 149 12.92 -6.68 10.55
C THR A 149 13.38 -7.34 9.24
N LYS A 150 14.17 -8.41 9.33
CA LYS A 150 14.67 -9.13 8.16
C LYS A 150 13.52 -9.78 7.37
N GLY A 151 12.54 -10.33 8.09
CA GLY A 151 11.33 -10.88 7.48
C GLY A 151 10.56 -9.79 6.72
N ALA A 152 10.29 -8.66 7.36
CA ALA A 152 9.60 -7.54 6.74
C ALA A 152 10.32 -7.05 5.47
N GLN A 153 11.63 -6.82 5.53
CA GLN A 153 12.40 -6.37 4.37
C GLN A 153 12.34 -7.34 3.19
N LYS A 154 12.56 -8.64 3.46
CA LYS A 154 12.58 -9.68 2.42
C LYS A 154 11.20 -9.86 1.78
N GLU A 155 10.17 -9.92 2.60
CA GLU A 155 8.82 -10.22 2.15
C GLU A 155 8.14 -9.04 1.43
N MET A 156 8.54 -7.80 1.71
CA MET A 156 8.02 -6.61 1.04
C MET A 156 8.63 -6.37 -0.34
N MET A 157 9.69 -7.06 -0.73
CA MET A 157 10.32 -6.86 -2.05
C MET A 157 9.35 -7.13 -3.20
N LEU A 158 8.68 -8.27 -3.20
CA LEU A 158 7.77 -8.64 -4.30
C LEU A 158 6.55 -7.71 -4.40
N PRO A 159 5.80 -7.42 -3.33
CA PRO A 159 4.72 -6.43 -3.36
C PRO A 159 5.18 -5.06 -3.87
N SER A 160 6.35 -4.57 -3.43
CA SER A 160 6.88 -3.28 -3.86
C SER A 160 7.24 -3.24 -5.35
N LEU A 161 7.83 -4.31 -5.87
CA LEU A 161 8.11 -4.42 -7.30
C LEU A 161 6.83 -4.42 -8.13
N LEU A 162 5.79 -5.15 -7.70
CA LEU A 162 4.50 -5.14 -8.39
C LEU A 162 3.88 -3.74 -8.42
N ALA A 163 3.93 -3.02 -7.30
CA ALA A 163 3.39 -1.66 -7.21
C ALA A 163 4.10 -0.66 -8.15
N ILE A 164 5.37 -0.91 -8.51
CA ILE A 164 6.13 -0.07 -9.43
C ILE A 164 5.93 -0.52 -10.89
N PHE A 165 6.10 -1.81 -11.16
CA PHE A 165 6.14 -2.29 -12.54
C PHE A 165 4.77 -2.32 -13.22
N ILE A 166 3.70 -2.61 -12.50
CA ILE A 166 2.37 -2.74 -13.12
C ILE A 166 1.85 -1.39 -13.63
N PRO A 167 1.89 -0.27 -12.89
CA PRO A 167 1.48 1.02 -13.44
C PRO A 167 2.30 1.45 -14.65
N ILE A 168 3.61 1.19 -14.64
CA ILE A 168 4.47 1.49 -15.79
C ILE A 168 4.06 0.65 -17.01
N ALA A 169 3.86 -0.66 -16.84
CA ALA A 169 3.43 -1.53 -17.93
C ALA A 169 2.06 -1.13 -18.49
N VAL A 170 1.11 -0.82 -17.63
CA VAL A 170 -0.23 -0.34 -18.03
C VAL A 170 -0.12 0.99 -18.77
N GLY A 171 0.70 1.93 -18.29
CA GLY A 171 0.93 3.21 -18.96
C GLY A 171 1.53 3.05 -20.36
N LEU A 172 2.50 2.16 -20.52
CA LEU A 172 3.14 1.90 -21.82
C LEU A 172 2.21 1.17 -22.80
N VAL A 173 1.40 0.23 -22.34
CA VAL A 173 0.55 -0.62 -23.21
C VAL A 173 -0.80 0.02 -23.49
N LEU A 174 -1.47 0.55 -22.45
CA LEU A 174 -2.83 1.10 -22.56
C LEU A 174 -2.85 2.63 -22.67
N GLY A 175 -1.71 3.28 -22.42
CA GLY A 175 -1.58 4.75 -22.44
C GLY A 175 -2.32 5.45 -21.29
N VAL A 176 -2.52 6.76 -21.43
CA VAL A 176 -3.18 7.59 -20.41
C VAL A 176 -4.57 7.08 -20.01
N PRO A 177 -5.46 6.67 -20.93
CA PRO A 177 -6.76 6.14 -20.53
C PRO A 177 -6.67 4.90 -19.61
N GLY A 178 -5.78 3.96 -19.93
CA GLY A 178 -5.57 2.78 -19.11
C GLY A 178 -4.97 3.10 -17.74
N SER A 179 -4.02 4.03 -17.68
CA SER A 179 -3.44 4.50 -16.43
C SER A 179 -4.48 5.20 -15.54
N MET A 180 -5.35 6.02 -16.11
CA MET A 180 -6.45 6.65 -15.37
C MET A 180 -7.44 5.60 -14.84
N GLY A 181 -7.75 4.58 -15.65
CA GLY A 181 -8.58 3.45 -15.18
C GLY A 181 -7.94 2.64 -14.06
N LEU A 182 -6.61 2.47 -14.10
CA LEU A 182 -5.86 1.75 -13.06
C LEU A 182 -5.86 2.51 -11.73
N LEU A 183 -5.83 3.85 -11.78
CA LEU A 183 -5.79 4.71 -10.59
C LEU A 183 -7.17 4.95 -9.96
N ALA A 184 -8.25 4.72 -10.71
CA ALA A 184 -9.63 4.88 -10.25
C ALA A 184 -10.11 3.67 -9.43
#